data_eefa95f17b6f60f8ddde9758d5fc3f3e
#
_entry.id   eefa95f17b6f60f8ddde9758d5fc3f3e
#
_cell.length_a   1.000
_cell.length_b   1.000
_cell.length_c   1.000
_cell.angle_alpha   90.00
_cell.angle_beta   90.00
_cell.angle_gamma   90.00
#
_symmetry.space_group_name_H-M   'P 1'
#
loop_
_entity.id
_entity.type
_entity.pdbx_description
1 polymer ?
#
loop_
_entity_poly.entity_id
_entity_poly.type
_entity_poly.pdbx_seq_one_letter_code
_entity_poly.pdbx_strand_id
1 'polypeptide(L)'
;MSEPVVPVNQEKEVDDSPTLTFEEYRFYQGEPDVQYELYKGKLIPKHMSESIAPVLLSNQTDDSPTLTFEEYRVYQGEPDVQYELYKGKLIPMATATALHTSICEYFVYKLQRYLAEHNLDLVVKTSVGVRTEGATSCIPDVVVCTQSLWEKMLARPGSGILDLGETPLLVIEVVSEDRRADYVIKRAQYELANVPEYCIADPKSGKQKVRLLAFTEGEEGYTQTDFFPGQEMVSVVFPELVLAVNEILNPPLVEELVKAEQSQLQELGQQAETERQRADNERQRADNERQRAERLAARLRELDIDPDTV
;
A
#
# COMPACT_ATOMS: atom_id res chain seq x y z
N MET A 1 32.90 -61.26 39.95
CA MET A 1 33.52 -59.96 40.25
C MET A 1 33.04 -59.02 39.14
N SER A 2 32.01 -58.28 39.46
CA SER A 2 31.39 -57.32 38.54
C SER A 2 31.90 -55.94 38.92
N GLU A 3 32.50 -55.22 37.94
CA GLU A 3 32.96 -53.85 38.08
C GLU A 3 31.78 -52.89 38.23
N PRO A 4 31.92 -51.82 39.00
CA PRO A 4 30.87 -50.85 39.18
C PRO A 4 30.83 -49.88 38.00
N VAL A 5 29.62 -49.67 37.44
CA VAL A 5 29.31 -48.65 36.45
C VAL A 5 29.35 -47.27 37.13
N VAL A 6 30.25 -46.42 36.65
CA VAL A 6 30.35 -45.02 37.05
C VAL A 6 29.20 -44.23 36.32
N PRO A 7 28.42 -43.46 37.03
CA PRO A 7 27.43 -42.62 36.37
C PRO A 7 28.10 -41.45 35.62
N VAL A 8 27.82 -41.36 34.32
CA VAL A 8 28.18 -40.19 33.49
C VAL A 8 27.38 -38.99 33.98
N ASN A 9 28.08 -38.04 34.57
CA ASN A 9 27.55 -36.73 34.85
C ASN A 9 27.14 -36.08 33.52
N GLN A 10 25.86 -35.91 33.30
CA GLN A 10 25.37 -34.98 32.32
C GLN A 10 25.66 -33.57 32.84
N GLU A 11 26.76 -33.01 32.37
CA GLU A 11 26.99 -31.56 32.45
C GLU A 11 25.84 -30.91 31.67
N LYS A 12 24.99 -30.18 32.38
CA LYS A 12 24.05 -29.25 31.76
C LYS A 12 24.94 -28.18 31.11
N GLU A 13 25.01 -28.19 29.78
CA GLU A 13 25.45 -27.03 29.01
C GLU A 13 24.58 -25.86 29.46
N VAL A 14 25.18 -24.96 30.19
CA VAL A 14 24.58 -23.64 30.46
C VAL A 14 24.67 -22.91 29.14
N ASP A 15 23.54 -22.81 28.46
CA ASP A 15 23.41 -22.02 27.25
C ASP A 15 23.52 -20.54 27.63
N ASP A 16 24.73 -20.00 27.50
CA ASP A 16 25.13 -18.62 27.78
C ASP A 16 24.77 -17.65 26.64
N SER A 17 23.83 -18.03 25.76
CA SER A 17 23.32 -17.14 24.71
C SER A 17 22.68 -15.90 25.33
N PRO A 18 23.06 -14.69 24.92
CA PRO A 18 22.48 -13.46 25.47
C PRO A 18 20.99 -13.46 25.24
N THR A 19 20.24 -13.25 26.31
CA THR A 19 18.78 -13.03 26.20
C THR A 19 18.52 -11.62 25.71
N LEU A 20 17.81 -11.50 24.60
CA LEU A 20 17.39 -10.21 24.03
C LEU A 20 15.99 -9.86 24.52
N THR A 21 15.79 -8.60 24.85
CA THR A 21 14.45 -8.05 24.98
C THR A 21 13.79 -7.95 23.62
N PHE A 22 12.46 -7.81 23.57
CA PHE A 22 11.75 -7.59 22.30
C PHE A 22 12.28 -6.34 21.57
N GLU A 23 12.68 -5.34 22.32
CA GLU A 23 13.27 -4.10 21.82
C GLU A 23 14.62 -4.35 21.14
N GLU A 24 15.50 -5.10 21.76
CA GLU A 24 16.80 -5.47 21.19
C GLU A 24 16.64 -6.37 19.97
N TYR A 25 15.64 -7.26 19.97
CA TYR A 25 15.29 -8.09 18.82
C TYR A 25 14.90 -7.25 17.60
N ARG A 26 14.18 -6.15 17.77
CA ARG A 26 13.79 -5.23 16.69
C ARG A 26 14.99 -4.63 15.96
N PHE A 27 16.14 -4.50 16.62
CA PHE A 27 17.39 -3.98 16.06
C PHE A 27 18.43 -5.05 15.75
N TYR A 28 18.08 -6.31 15.97
CA TYR A 28 19.02 -7.37 15.72
C TYR A 28 19.31 -7.47 14.21
N GLN A 29 20.53 -7.12 13.82
CA GLN A 29 21.05 -7.29 12.47
C GLN A 29 21.55 -8.73 12.34
N GLY A 30 20.63 -9.66 12.16
CA GLY A 30 20.95 -11.03 11.82
C GLY A 30 21.53 -11.14 10.40
N GLU A 31 21.96 -12.34 10.05
CA GLU A 31 22.43 -12.56 8.68
C GLU A 31 21.35 -12.28 7.64
N PRO A 32 21.75 -11.72 6.50
CA PRO A 32 20.87 -11.62 5.35
C PRO A 32 20.31 -13.02 5.04
N ASP A 33 19.00 -13.16 4.95
CA ASP A 33 18.29 -14.41 4.61
C ASP A 33 17.96 -15.39 5.76
N VAL A 34 18.35 -15.13 7.02
CA VAL A 34 17.92 -15.91 8.17
C VAL A 34 16.79 -15.23 8.90
N GLN A 35 15.63 -15.88 8.97
CA GLN A 35 14.52 -15.43 9.83
C GLN A 35 14.73 -15.96 11.24
N TYR A 36 14.63 -15.09 12.22
CA TYR A 36 14.71 -15.44 13.63
C TYR A 36 13.36 -15.23 14.31
N GLU A 37 13.06 -16.08 15.27
CA GLU A 37 11.97 -15.84 16.23
C GLU A 37 12.57 -15.52 17.59
N LEU A 38 11.97 -14.57 18.31
CA LEU A 38 12.32 -14.30 19.69
C LEU A 38 11.39 -15.12 20.59
N TYR A 39 11.92 -16.18 21.20
CA TYR A 39 11.20 -17.00 22.17
C TYR A 39 11.86 -16.92 23.53
N LYS A 40 11.14 -16.39 24.53
CA LYS A 40 11.64 -16.19 25.90
C LYS A 40 13.00 -15.49 25.98
N GLY A 41 13.19 -14.46 25.14
CA GLY A 41 14.43 -13.68 25.07
C GLY A 41 15.56 -14.32 24.24
N LYS A 42 15.35 -15.50 23.63
CA LYS A 42 16.34 -16.14 22.76
C LYS A 42 15.95 -16.07 21.31
N LEU A 43 16.93 -15.83 20.44
CA LEU A 43 16.77 -15.89 19.00
C LEU A 43 16.78 -17.33 18.53
N ILE A 44 15.68 -17.76 17.89
CA ILE A 44 15.58 -19.08 17.27
C ILE A 44 15.54 -18.89 15.74
N PRO A 45 16.57 -19.39 15.00
CA PRO A 45 16.52 -19.34 13.54
C PRO A 45 15.43 -20.28 13.01
N LYS A 46 14.60 -19.80 12.09
CA LYS A 46 13.44 -20.56 11.55
C LYS A 46 13.80 -21.73 10.64
N HIS A 47 15.02 -21.79 10.11
CA HIS A 47 15.55 -22.98 9.41
C HIS A 47 17.06 -23.08 9.58
N MET A 48 17.48 -24.21 10.05
CA MET A 48 18.87 -24.59 10.23
C MET A 48 19.53 -24.95 8.90
N SER A 49 20.70 -24.38 8.62
CA SER A 49 21.92 -25.17 8.40
C SER A 49 23.13 -24.30 8.76
N GLU A 50 23.83 -24.77 9.76
CA GLU A 50 25.24 -24.56 10.09
C GLU A 50 25.79 -23.15 10.37
N SER A 51 26.13 -22.99 11.66
CA SER A 51 27.27 -22.22 12.18
C SER A 51 27.41 -20.75 11.83
N ILE A 52 26.90 -19.88 12.72
CA ILE A 52 27.29 -18.49 12.70
C ILE A 52 27.53 -17.95 14.10
N ALA A 53 28.73 -17.39 14.26
CA ALA A 53 29.11 -16.66 15.46
C ALA A 53 28.32 -15.32 15.55
N PRO A 54 27.87 -14.92 16.76
CA PRO A 54 27.18 -13.67 16.95
C PRO A 54 28.10 -12.48 16.69
N VAL A 55 27.68 -11.61 15.79
CA VAL A 55 28.31 -10.27 15.68
C VAL A 55 27.85 -9.47 16.89
N LEU A 56 28.80 -9.22 17.78
CA LEU A 56 28.62 -8.37 18.95
C LEU A 56 28.15 -6.98 18.51
N LEU A 57 26.98 -6.58 19.00
CA LEU A 57 26.58 -5.18 19.05
C LEU A 57 27.69 -4.38 19.75
N SER A 58 28.43 -3.58 19.02
CA SER A 58 29.31 -2.60 19.63
C SER A 58 28.42 -1.66 20.44
N ASN A 59 28.61 -1.66 21.76
CA ASN A 59 28.08 -0.63 22.65
C ASN A 59 28.75 0.70 22.33
N GLN A 60 28.39 1.33 21.23
CA GLN A 60 28.57 2.75 21.08
C GLN A 60 27.39 3.40 21.79
N THR A 61 27.65 4.03 22.91
CA THR A 61 26.76 5.02 23.48
C THR A 61 26.67 6.13 22.45
N ASP A 62 25.60 6.04 21.63
CA ASP A 62 25.28 7.08 20.65
C ASP A 62 24.71 8.25 21.44
N ASP A 63 25.58 9.22 21.74
CA ASP A 63 25.26 10.48 22.40
C ASP A 63 24.50 11.47 21.48
N SER A 64 23.96 11.03 20.36
CA SER A 64 23.15 11.86 19.49
C SER A 64 21.92 12.36 20.24
N PRO A 65 21.63 13.66 20.20
CA PRO A 65 20.48 14.22 20.90
C PRO A 65 19.19 13.54 20.39
N THR A 66 18.38 13.08 21.32
CA THR A 66 17.04 12.55 21.01
C THR A 66 16.06 13.72 20.90
N LEU A 67 15.24 13.71 19.84
CA LEU A 67 14.18 14.67 19.63
C LEU A 67 12.86 14.14 20.19
N THR A 68 12.08 15.04 20.77
CA THR A 68 10.67 14.81 20.98
C THR A 68 9.93 14.81 19.64
N PHE A 69 8.72 14.29 19.61
CA PHE A 69 7.91 14.35 18.39
C PHE A 69 7.59 15.79 17.97
N GLU A 70 7.37 16.68 18.91
CA GLU A 70 7.08 18.09 18.62
C GLU A 70 8.28 18.82 18.00
N GLU A 71 9.49 18.52 18.46
CA GLU A 71 10.72 19.04 17.85
C GLU A 71 10.92 18.46 16.44
N TYR A 72 10.65 17.17 16.24
CA TYR A 72 10.72 16.55 14.92
C TYR A 72 9.71 17.16 13.94
N ARG A 73 8.50 17.43 14.37
CA ARG A 73 7.44 18.03 13.50
C ARG A 73 7.88 19.35 12.87
N VAL A 74 8.72 20.11 13.54
CA VAL A 74 9.24 21.41 13.06
C VAL A 74 10.71 21.36 12.66
N TYR A 75 11.30 20.16 12.66
CA TYR A 75 12.70 19.96 12.33
C TYR A 75 12.97 20.33 10.87
N GLN A 76 13.93 21.23 10.67
CA GLN A 76 14.46 21.60 9.35
C GLN A 76 15.84 20.96 9.23
N GLY A 77 15.87 19.73 8.73
CA GLY A 77 17.11 19.01 8.51
C GLY A 77 17.98 19.59 7.38
N GLU A 78 18.91 18.80 6.91
CA GLU A 78 19.72 19.17 5.74
C GLU A 78 18.78 19.33 4.52
N PRO A 79 19.10 20.28 3.62
CA PRO A 79 18.34 20.43 2.37
C PRO A 79 18.24 19.09 1.62
N ASP A 80 17.07 18.79 1.10
CA ASP A 80 16.77 17.59 0.28
C ASP A 80 16.91 16.24 0.99
N VAL A 81 17.06 16.19 2.32
CA VAL A 81 17.06 14.96 3.11
C VAL A 81 15.77 14.84 3.90
N GLN A 82 15.03 13.75 3.68
CA GLN A 82 13.89 13.37 4.52
C GLN A 82 14.37 12.48 5.66
N TYR A 83 13.76 12.64 6.81
CA TYR A 83 14.08 11.85 8.00
C TYR A 83 12.83 11.22 8.58
N GLU A 84 12.91 9.95 8.91
CA GLU A 84 11.98 9.30 9.83
C GLU A 84 12.43 9.54 11.28
N LEU A 85 11.51 9.48 12.21
CA LEU A 85 11.82 9.55 13.65
C LEU A 85 11.64 8.15 14.25
N TYR A 86 12.69 7.63 14.84
CA TYR A 86 12.62 6.35 15.55
C TYR A 86 13.13 6.50 16.98
N LYS A 87 12.24 6.36 17.95
CA LYS A 87 12.56 6.53 19.40
C LYS A 87 13.36 7.80 19.70
N GLY A 88 12.99 8.90 19.06
CA GLY A 88 13.64 10.18 19.18
C GLY A 88 14.89 10.38 18.31
N LYS A 89 15.35 9.37 17.59
CA LYS A 89 16.49 9.49 16.66
C LYS A 89 16.03 9.73 15.23
N LEU A 90 16.74 10.62 14.55
CA LEU A 90 16.51 10.89 13.13
C LEU A 90 17.17 9.81 12.27
N ILE A 91 16.39 9.18 11.42
CA ILE A 91 16.85 8.18 10.45
C ILE A 91 16.74 8.81 9.06
N PRO A 92 17.85 9.09 8.37
CA PRO A 92 17.79 9.65 7.03
C PRO A 92 17.26 8.61 6.04
N MET A 93 16.37 9.05 5.16
CA MET A 93 15.83 8.21 4.10
C MET A 93 16.80 8.15 2.92
N ALA A 94 16.97 6.96 2.37
CA ALA A 94 17.78 6.77 1.16
C ALA A 94 17.06 7.33 -0.08
N THR A 95 17.84 7.75 -1.07
CA THR A 95 17.28 8.15 -2.38
C THR A 95 16.63 6.96 -3.06
N ALA A 96 15.39 7.13 -3.51
CA ALA A 96 14.64 6.11 -4.22
C ALA A 96 15.26 5.77 -5.57
N THR A 97 15.21 4.48 -5.96
CA THR A 97 15.59 4.07 -7.33
C THR A 97 14.47 4.42 -8.31
N ALA A 98 14.77 4.49 -9.62
CA ALA A 98 13.77 4.73 -10.64
C ALA A 98 12.62 3.68 -10.61
N LEU A 99 12.96 2.40 -10.39
CA LEU A 99 11.93 1.35 -10.25
C LEU A 99 11.06 1.56 -9.02
N HIS A 100 11.64 1.93 -7.88
CA HIS A 100 10.89 2.26 -6.67
C HIS A 100 9.89 3.39 -6.95
N THR A 101 10.36 4.48 -7.57
CA THR A 101 9.51 5.61 -7.94
C THR A 101 8.36 5.19 -8.85
N SER A 102 8.65 4.40 -9.90
CA SER A 102 7.62 3.90 -10.83
C SER A 102 6.58 3.03 -10.13
N ILE A 103 6.97 2.20 -9.16
CA ILE A 103 6.03 1.39 -8.38
C ILE A 103 5.12 2.28 -7.52
N CYS A 104 5.69 3.29 -6.87
CA CYS A 104 4.91 4.26 -6.08
C CYS A 104 3.89 5.02 -6.96
N GLU A 105 4.31 5.53 -8.11
CA GLU A 105 3.44 6.23 -9.07
C GLU A 105 2.31 5.33 -9.57
N TYR A 106 2.61 4.06 -9.87
CA TYR A 106 1.61 3.09 -10.29
C TYR A 106 0.55 2.86 -9.19
N PHE A 107 0.97 2.67 -7.93
CA PHE A 107 0.02 2.53 -6.82
C PHE A 107 -0.83 3.79 -6.65
N VAL A 108 -0.21 4.97 -6.69
CA VAL A 108 -0.94 6.24 -6.59
C VAL A 108 -1.98 6.35 -7.69
N TYR A 109 -1.61 6.08 -8.94
CA TYR A 109 -2.53 6.12 -10.09
C TYR A 109 -3.70 5.14 -9.91
N LYS A 110 -3.42 3.85 -9.63
CA LYS A 110 -4.45 2.82 -9.49
C LYS A 110 -5.40 3.12 -8.33
N LEU A 111 -4.87 3.54 -7.19
CA LEU A 111 -5.68 3.92 -6.04
C LEU A 111 -6.54 5.16 -6.31
N GLN A 112 -5.98 6.22 -6.89
CA GLN A 112 -6.76 7.43 -7.23
C GLN A 112 -7.89 7.10 -8.20
N ARG A 113 -7.64 6.24 -9.19
CA ARG A 113 -8.66 5.74 -10.13
C ARG A 113 -9.76 4.99 -9.37
N TYR A 114 -9.37 4.03 -8.55
CA TYR A 114 -10.32 3.24 -7.76
C TYR A 114 -11.20 4.13 -6.87
N LEU A 115 -10.59 5.08 -6.14
CA LEU A 115 -11.33 5.99 -5.27
C LEU A 115 -12.33 6.86 -6.05
N ALA A 116 -11.93 7.34 -7.23
CA ALA A 116 -12.80 8.14 -8.09
C ALA A 116 -13.96 7.32 -8.67
N GLU A 117 -13.70 6.10 -9.15
CA GLU A 117 -14.71 5.19 -9.71
C GLU A 117 -15.78 4.80 -8.68
N HIS A 118 -15.36 4.62 -7.41
CA HIS A 118 -16.26 4.25 -6.32
C HIS A 118 -16.80 5.46 -5.53
N ASN A 119 -16.47 6.68 -5.95
CA ASN A 119 -16.88 7.93 -5.31
C ASN A 119 -16.62 7.96 -3.80
N LEU A 120 -15.40 7.55 -3.39
CA LEU A 120 -14.99 7.47 -2.00
C LEU A 120 -14.32 8.79 -1.54
N ASP A 121 -14.72 9.30 -0.37
CA ASP A 121 -14.17 10.50 0.26
C ASP A 121 -12.79 10.21 0.92
N LEU A 122 -11.88 9.67 0.13
CA LEU A 122 -10.53 9.28 0.53
C LEU A 122 -9.50 9.97 -0.37
N VAL A 123 -8.28 10.10 0.14
CA VAL A 123 -7.14 10.66 -0.60
C VAL A 123 -5.95 9.72 -0.58
N VAL A 124 -5.21 9.70 -1.69
CA VAL A 124 -3.93 8.99 -1.82
C VAL A 124 -2.81 10.02 -1.80
N LYS A 125 -1.82 9.83 -0.95
CA LYS A 125 -0.69 10.74 -0.76
C LYS A 125 0.63 9.99 -0.66
N THR A 126 1.71 10.70 -0.98
CA THR A 126 3.10 10.30 -0.78
C THR A 126 3.77 11.24 0.20
N SER A 127 4.89 10.84 0.76
CA SER A 127 5.68 11.69 1.68
C SER A 127 4.89 12.22 2.89
N VAL A 128 3.96 11.43 3.40
CA VAL A 128 3.16 11.74 4.59
C VAL A 128 3.68 10.93 5.76
N GLY A 129 4.06 11.60 6.85
CA GLY A 129 4.46 10.91 8.07
C GLY A 129 3.26 10.23 8.75
N VAL A 130 3.51 9.11 9.39
CA VAL A 130 2.57 8.40 10.26
C VAL A 130 3.22 8.22 11.61
N ARG A 131 2.72 8.90 12.63
CA ARG A 131 3.17 8.72 14.00
C ARG A 131 2.61 7.43 14.55
N THR A 132 3.48 6.49 14.84
CA THR A 132 3.08 5.14 15.28
C THR A 132 3.17 4.95 16.79
N GLU A 133 4.05 5.72 17.44
CA GLU A 133 4.30 5.64 18.88
C GLU A 133 4.87 6.96 19.39
N GLY A 134 5.02 7.19 20.67
CA GLY A 134 5.52 8.39 21.33
C GLY A 134 6.41 9.30 20.47
N ALA A 135 7.71 9.05 20.43
CA ALA A 135 8.69 9.75 19.59
C ALA A 135 9.10 8.87 18.38
N THR A 136 8.12 8.31 17.68
CA THR A 136 8.35 7.45 16.49
C THR A 136 7.35 7.82 15.38
N SER A 137 7.87 8.08 14.20
CA SER A 137 7.09 8.39 13.00
C SER A 137 7.79 7.83 11.76
N CYS A 138 7.08 7.04 10.96
CA CYS A 138 7.52 6.56 9.65
C CYS A 138 7.01 7.48 8.55
N ILE A 139 7.68 7.47 7.41
CA ILE A 139 7.21 8.12 6.18
C ILE A 139 7.02 7.03 5.13
N PRO A 140 5.82 6.42 5.04
CA PRO A 140 5.55 5.41 4.03
C PRO A 140 5.54 5.99 2.62
N ASP A 141 5.82 5.15 1.64
CA ASP A 141 5.85 5.54 0.23
C ASP A 141 4.48 6.01 -0.26
N VAL A 142 3.40 5.30 0.11
CA VAL A 142 2.02 5.68 -0.23
C VAL A 142 1.10 5.49 0.97
N VAL A 143 0.21 6.46 1.17
CA VAL A 143 -0.79 6.48 2.24
C VAL A 143 -2.17 6.73 1.65
N VAL A 144 -3.17 6.00 2.14
CA VAL A 144 -4.58 6.29 1.90
C VAL A 144 -5.24 6.67 3.21
N CYS A 145 -5.83 7.86 3.27
CA CYS A 145 -6.57 8.34 4.44
C CYS A 145 -7.87 9.04 4.04
N THR A 146 -8.72 9.37 5.03
CA THR A 146 -9.93 10.13 4.75
C THR A 146 -9.60 11.57 4.34
N GLN A 147 -10.44 12.16 3.47
CA GLN A 147 -10.30 13.56 3.09
C GLN A 147 -10.34 14.49 4.30
N SER A 148 -11.23 14.23 5.26
CA SER A 148 -11.34 15.02 6.49
C SER A 148 -10.05 14.99 7.33
N LEU A 149 -9.37 13.84 7.39
CA LEU A 149 -8.10 13.69 8.08
C LEU A 149 -6.98 14.48 7.37
N TRP A 150 -6.97 14.43 6.04
CA TRP A 150 -6.06 15.21 5.22
C TRP A 150 -6.26 16.72 5.41
N GLU A 151 -7.50 17.20 5.37
CA GLU A 151 -7.85 18.61 5.60
C GLU A 151 -7.44 19.09 7.00
N LYS A 152 -7.66 18.26 8.02
CA LYS A 152 -7.19 18.53 9.39
C LYS A 152 -5.68 18.65 9.46
N MET A 153 -4.93 17.82 8.73
CA MET A 153 -3.47 17.87 8.68
C MET A 153 -2.98 19.13 7.96
N LEU A 154 -3.61 19.54 6.84
CA LEU A 154 -3.29 20.78 6.12
C LEU A 154 -3.45 22.03 7.00
N ALA A 155 -4.36 22.01 7.96
CA ALA A 155 -4.58 23.13 8.87
C ALA A 155 -3.53 23.23 9.99
N ARG A 156 -2.64 22.24 10.14
CA ARG A 156 -1.59 22.23 11.17
C ARG A 156 -0.27 22.79 10.65
N PRO A 157 0.47 23.53 11.48
CA PRO A 157 1.83 23.96 11.13
C PRO A 157 2.83 22.80 11.22
N GLY A 158 3.92 22.88 10.48
CA GLY A 158 5.01 21.92 10.48
C GLY A 158 4.87 20.86 9.40
N SER A 159 5.55 19.73 9.60
CA SER A 159 5.56 18.62 8.65
C SER A 159 4.20 17.93 8.56
N GLY A 160 3.87 17.42 7.35
CA GLY A 160 2.65 16.67 7.09
C GLY A 160 2.69 15.28 7.73
N ILE A 161 2.29 15.18 9.00
CA ILE A 161 2.33 13.95 9.77
C ILE A 161 0.95 13.68 10.37
N LEU A 162 0.43 12.48 10.14
CA LEU A 162 -0.72 11.93 10.87
C LEU A 162 -0.30 11.66 12.32
N ASP A 163 -1.02 12.21 13.29
CA ASP A 163 -0.70 12.12 14.71
C ASP A 163 -1.23 10.82 15.33
N LEU A 164 -0.92 10.56 16.59
CA LEU A 164 -1.46 9.40 17.31
C LEU A 164 -2.99 9.38 17.27
N GLY A 165 -3.55 8.25 16.89
CA GLY A 165 -4.99 8.08 16.70
C GLY A 165 -5.54 8.61 15.37
N GLU A 166 -4.70 9.19 14.51
CA GLU A 166 -5.02 9.57 13.13
C GLU A 166 -4.54 8.49 12.17
N THR A 167 -5.25 7.37 12.16
CA THR A 167 -4.81 6.16 11.45
C THR A 167 -5.18 6.22 9.97
N PRO A 168 -4.22 6.02 9.05
CA PRO A 168 -4.54 5.80 7.63
C PRO A 168 -5.23 4.45 7.44
N LEU A 169 -5.96 4.29 6.33
CA LEU A 169 -6.65 3.05 5.97
C LEU A 169 -5.71 2.02 5.34
N LEU A 170 -4.78 2.49 4.55
CA LEU A 170 -3.79 1.67 3.84
C LEU A 170 -2.45 2.40 3.83
N VAL A 171 -1.40 1.65 4.08
CA VAL A 171 -0.01 2.08 3.95
C VAL A 171 0.70 1.13 3.00
N ILE A 172 1.52 1.68 2.10
CA ILE A 172 2.33 0.89 1.16
C ILE A 172 3.80 1.28 1.31
N GLU A 173 4.66 0.29 1.37
CA GLU A 173 6.11 0.43 1.31
C GLU A 173 6.65 -0.38 0.13
N VAL A 174 7.54 0.22 -0.62
CA VAL A 174 8.29 -0.44 -1.69
C VAL A 174 9.67 -0.76 -1.17
N VAL A 175 10.00 -2.03 -1.10
CA VAL A 175 11.25 -2.49 -0.50
C VAL A 175 12.46 -1.89 -1.21
N SER A 176 13.29 -1.21 -0.42
CA SER A 176 14.60 -0.71 -0.82
C SER A 176 15.70 -1.74 -0.52
N GLU A 177 16.87 -1.29 -0.04
CA GLU A 177 17.97 -2.17 0.32
C GLU A 177 17.75 -2.88 1.64
N ASP A 178 17.20 -2.19 2.64
CA ASP A 178 16.93 -2.73 3.98
C ASP A 178 15.55 -3.37 4.08
N ARG A 179 15.44 -4.62 3.64
CA ARG A 179 14.22 -5.42 3.77
C ARG A 179 13.73 -5.56 5.20
N ARG A 180 14.64 -5.55 6.18
CA ARG A 180 14.28 -5.73 7.58
C ARG A 180 13.46 -4.55 8.10
N ALA A 181 13.77 -3.34 7.64
CA ALA A 181 13.00 -2.17 7.99
C ALA A 181 11.52 -2.37 7.67
N ASP A 182 11.20 -2.80 6.45
CA ASP A 182 9.81 -2.94 6.00
C ASP A 182 9.11 -4.19 6.55
N TYR A 183 9.81 -5.34 6.52
CA TYR A 183 9.21 -6.62 6.91
C TYR A 183 9.07 -6.85 8.42
N VAL A 184 9.87 -6.15 9.23
CA VAL A 184 9.92 -6.39 10.69
C VAL A 184 9.60 -5.10 11.45
N ILE A 185 10.38 -4.02 11.24
CA ILE A 185 10.27 -2.81 12.06
C ILE A 185 8.98 -2.06 11.76
N LYS A 186 8.79 -1.65 10.51
CA LYS A 186 7.59 -0.90 10.08
C LYS A 186 6.32 -1.75 10.21
N ARG A 187 6.41 -3.07 9.94
CA ARG A 187 5.30 -3.99 10.22
C ARG A 187 4.80 -3.84 11.67
N ALA A 188 5.70 -3.97 12.65
CA ALA A 188 5.32 -3.88 14.05
C ALA A 188 4.79 -2.49 14.42
N GLN A 189 5.33 -1.44 13.81
CA GLN A 189 4.89 -0.06 14.05
C GLN A 189 3.49 0.20 13.48
N TYR A 190 3.19 -0.22 12.25
CA TYR A 190 1.87 -0.04 11.64
C TYR A 190 0.82 -0.92 12.32
N GLU A 191 1.18 -2.14 12.74
CA GLU A 191 0.31 -3.00 13.53
C GLU A 191 -0.05 -2.35 14.88
N LEU A 192 0.93 -1.79 15.60
CA LEU A 192 0.73 -1.06 16.86
C LEU A 192 -0.14 0.20 16.67
N ALA A 193 0.02 0.89 15.55
CA ALA A 193 -0.78 2.06 15.19
C ALA A 193 -2.19 1.70 14.67
N ASN A 194 -2.56 0.41 14.65
CA ASN A 194 -3.82 -0.10 14.14
C ASN A 194 -4.12 0.31 12.70
N VAL A 195 -3.11 0.38 11.84
CA VAL A 195 -3.30 0.59 10.39
C VAL A 195 -4.05 -0.62 9.83
N PRO A 196 -5.24 -0.48 9.23
CA PRO A 196 -6.05 -1.63 8.80
C PRO A 196 -5.36 -2.55 7.81
N GLU A 197 -4.61 -1.97 6.86
CA GLU A 197 -3.88 -2.73 5.84
C GLU A 197 -2.50 -2.13 5.59
N TYR A 198 -1.49 -3.00 5.56
CA TYR A 198 -0.12 -2.67 5.21
C TYR A 198 0.35 -3.54 4.05
N CYS A 199 0.74 -2.91 2.95
CA CYS A 199 1.22 -3.57 1.74
C CYS A 199 2.74 -3.38 1.58
N ILE A 200 3.46 -4.46 1.30
CA ILE A 200 4.89 -4.45 1.01
C ILE A 200 5.09 -4.93 -0.43
N ALA A 201 5.55 -4.06 -1.32
CA ALA A 201 5.94 -4.43 -2.67
C ALA A 201 7.45 -4.68 -2.72
N ASP A 202 7.86 -5.90 -3.03
CA ASP A 202 9.26 -6.32 -3.07
C ASP A 202 9.68 -6.71 -4.49
N PRO A 203 10.28 -5.77 -5.25
CA PRO A 203 10.70 -6.01 -6.63
C PRO A 203 12.04 -6.76 -6.74
N LYS A 204 12.70 -7.08 -5.61
CA LYS A 204 14.07 -7.63 -5.59
C LYS A 204 14.14 -8.97 -6.32
N SER A 205 15.04 -9.08 -7.28
CA SER A 205 15.25 -10.30 -8.07
C SER A 205 15.44 -11.54 -7.19
N GLY A 206 14.74 -12.63 -7.55
CA GLY A 206 14.73 -13.89 -6.81
C GLY A 206 13.85 -13.92 -5.55
N LYS A 207 13.25 -12.76 -5.16
CA LYS A 207 12.38 -12.64 -3.97
C LYS A 207 11.12 -11.83 -4.29
N GLN A 208 10.81 -11.65 -5.56
CA GLN A 208 9.71 -10.84 -6.05
C GLN A 208 8.36 -11.30 -5.49
N LYS A 209 7.69 -10.42 -4.79
CA LYS A 209 6.34 -10.63 -4.25
C LYS A 209 5.71 -9.33 -3.77
N VAL A 210 4.41 -9.38 -3.60
CA VAL A 210 3.65 -8.40 -2.83
C VAL A 210 3.13 -9.08 -1.58
N ARG A 211 3.34 -8.49 -0.42
CA ARG A 211 2.82 -8.96 0.87
C ARG A 211 1.74 -8.03 1.36
N LEU A 212 0.59 -8.58 1.67
CA LEU A 212 -0.45 -7.90 2.41
C LEU A 212 -0.45 -8.35 3.87
N LEU A 213 -0.56 -7.39 4.76
CA LEU A 213 -0.69 -7.53 6.19
C LEU A 213 -1.96 -6.76 6.58
N ALA A 214 -2.95 -7.44 7.15
CA ALA A 214 -4.21 -6.82 7.50
C ALA A 214 -4.79 -7.42 8.78
N PHE A 215 -5.56 -6.62 9.52
CA PHE A 215 -6.38 -7.16 10.60
C PHE A 215 -7.56 -7.92 9.99
N THR A 216 -7.75 -9.15 10.42
CA THR A 216 -8.88 -10.00 10.05
C THR A 216 -9.68 -10.37 11.30
N GLU A 217 -10.97 -10.60 11.11
CA GLU A 217 -11.87 -10.92 12.22
C GLU A 217 -11.40 -12.17 12.99
N GLY A 218 -11.29 -12.06 14.32
CA GLY A 218 -10.87 -13.14 15.20
C GLY A 218 -9.36 -13.25 15.45
N GLU A 219 -8.54 -12.44 14.79
CA GLU A 219 -7.08 -12.43 14.99
C GLU A 219 -6.65 -11.22 15.84
N GLU A 220 -5.66 -11.41 16.72
CA GLU A 220 -5.16 -10.34 17.60
C GLU A 220 -4.15 -9.40 16.92
N GLY A 221 -3.66 -9.76 15.72
CA GLY A 221 -2.65 -9.00 14.98
C GLY A 221 -2.81 -9.12 13.47
N TYR A 222 -1.81 -8.66 12.74
CA TYR A 222 -1.81 -8.78 11.28
C TYR A 222 -1.77 -10.24 10.82
N THR A 223 -2.75 -10.63 10.02
CA THR A 223 -2.64 -11.79 9.14
C THR A 223 -1.85 -11.42 7.90
N GLN A 224 -1.13 -12.40 7.35
CA GLN A 224 -0.22 -12.20 6.22
C GLN A 224 -0.65 -13.02 5.02
N THR A 225 -0.68 -12.39 3.84
CA THR A 225 -0.87 -13.05 2.56
C THR A 225 0.23 -12.62 1.59
N ASP A 226 0.93 -13.57 0.99
CA ASP A 226 1.95 -13.31 -0.03
C ASP A 226 1.40 -13.61 -1.42
N PHE A 227 1.58 -12.66 -2.35
CA PHE A 227 1.21 -12.78 -3.76
C PHE A 227 2.48 -12.75 -4.62
N PHE A 228 2.56 -13.66 -5.59
CA PHE A 228 3.72 -13.83 -6.44
C PHE A 228 3.45 -13.39 -7.89
N PRO A 229 4.48 -13.16 -8.71
CA PRO A 229 4.32 -12.89 -10.14
C PRO A 229 3.40 -13.91 -10.82
N GLY A 230 2.45 -13.41 -11.62
CA GLY A 230 1.38 -14.21 -12.24
C GLY A 230 0.10 -14.31 -11.43
N GLN A 231 0.07 -13.79 -10.21
CA GLN A 231 -1.13 -13.71 -9.37
C GLN A 231 -1.71 -12.29 -9.37
N GLU A 232 -2.93 -12.18 -8.91
CA GLU A 232 -3.60 -10.92 -8.62
C GLU A 232 -3.64 -10.69 -7.10
N MET A 233 -3.24 -9.49 -6.68
CA MET A 233 -3.39 -9.02 -5.30
C MET A 233 -4.77 -8.38 -5.14
N VAL A 234 -5.48 -8.75 -4.08
CA VAL A 234 -6.76 -8.16 -3.70
C VAL A 234 -6.59 -7.48 -2.34
N SER A 235 -6.91 -6.19 -2.27
CA SER A 235 -6.88 -5.45 -1.01
C SER A 235 -7.97 -5.94 -0.06
N VAL A 236 -7.68 -5.98 1.24
CA VAL A 236 -8.67 -6.33 2.27
C VAL A 236 -9.56 -5.12 2.57
N VAL A 237 -8.99 -3.92 2.62
CA VAL A 237 -9.73 -2.67 2.86
C VAL A 237 -10.53 -2.24 1.63
N PHE A 238 -10.05 -2.56 0.43
CA PHE A 238 -10.68 -2.24 -0.84
C PHE A 238 -10.90 -3.51 -1.67
N PRO A 239 -11.94 -4.33 -1.37
CA PRO A 239 -12.08 -5.67 -1.95
C PRO A 239 -12.22 -5.73 -3.47
N GLU A 240 -12.64 -4.63 -4.11
CA GLU A 240 -12.74 -4.54 -5.57
C GLU A 240 -11.45 -4.00 -6.21
N LEU A 241 -10.47 -3.58 -5.41
CA LEU A 241 -9.14 -3.21 -5.89
C LEU A 241 -8.32 -4.48 -6.12
N VAL A 242 -8.27 -4.89 -7.39
CA VAL A 242 -7.52 -6.05 -7.86
C VAL A 242 -6.35 -5.58 -8.73
N LEU A 243 -5.13 -5.92 -8.35
CA LEU A 243 -3.92 -5.50 -9.04
C LEU A 243 -3.07 -6.71 -9.43
N ALA A 244 -2.64 -6.78 -10.69
CA ALA A 244 -1.72 -7.81 -11.16
C ALA A 244 -0.33 -7.61 -10.53
N VAL A 245 0.21 -8.62 -9.88
CA VAL A 245 1.54 -8.55 -9.21
C VAL A 245 2.65 -8.21 -10.21
N ASN A 246 2.55 -8.70 -11.45
CA ASN A 246 3.52 -8.37 -12.50
C ASN A 246 3.55 -6.86 -12.80
N GLU A 247 2.37 -6.22 -12.84
CA GLU A 247 2.28 -4.78 -13.09
C GLU A 247 2.73 -3.96 -11.88
N ILE A 248 2.50 -4.45 -10.66
CA ILE A 248 3.01 -3.80 -9.44
C ILE A 248 4.54 -3.80 -9.46
N LEU A 249 5.16 -4.96 -9.72
CA LEU A 249 6.61 -5.13 -9.58
C LEU A 249 7.41 -4.65 -10.79
N ASN A 250 6.77 -4.47 -11.94
CA ASN A 250 7.34 -3.90 -13.16
C ASN A 250 6.26 -3.08 -13.88
N PRO A 251 5.92 -1.90 -13.34
CA PRO A 251 4.78 -1.14 -13.82
C PRO A 251 5.01 -0.54 -15.21
N PRO A 252 3.94 -0.44 -16.02
CA PRO A 252 3.95 0.42 -17.18
C PRO A 252 4.06 1.89 -16.76
N LEU A 253 4.51 2.75 -17.65
CA LEU A 253 4.53 4.19 -17.42
C LEU A 253 3.11 4.71 -17.19
N VAL A 254 2.89 5.48 -16.12
CA VAL A 254 1.58 6.05 -15.79
C VAL A 254 1.07 6.95 -16.91
N GLU A 255 1.96 7.69 -17.58
CA GLU A 255 1.63 8.53 -18.74
C GLU A 255 1.03 7.73 -19.91
N GLU A 256 1.46 6.49 -20.11
CA GLU A 256 0.90 5.59 -21.15
C GLU A 256 -0.49 5.12 -20.75
N LEU A 257 -0.69 4.78 -19.46
CA LEU A 257 -2.00 4.40 -18.94
C LEU A 257 -3.01 5.54 -19.08
N VAL A 258 -2.62 6.78 -18.73
CA VAL A 258 -3.46 7.97 -18.86
C VAL A 258 -3.81 8.24 -20.33
N LYS A 259 -2.85 8.12 -21.25
CA LYS A 259 -3.12 8.30 -22.70
C LYS A 259 -4.08 7.26 -23.24
N ALA A 260 -3.89 5.99 -22.87
CA ALA A 260 -4.79 4.91 -23.27
C ALA A 260 -6.22 5.16 -22.81
N GLU A 261 -6.38 5.55 -21.56
CA GLU A 261 -7.68 5.90 -20.99
C GLU A 261 -8.35 7.08 -21.70
N GLN A 262 -7.61 8.15 -21.94
CA GLN A 262 -8.12 9.32 -22.68
C GLN A 262 -8.59 8.94 -24.08
N SER A 263 -7.83 8.10 -24.78
CA SER A 263 -8.20 7.59 -26.11
C SER A 263 -9.50 6.79 -26.05
N GLN A 264 -9.64 5.91 -25.06
CA GLN A 264 -10.85 5.12 -24.87
C GLN A 264 -12.08 5.99 -24.57
N LEU A 265 -11.93 7.00 -23.72
CA LEU A 265 -13.01 7.97 -23.44
C LEU A 265 -13.42 8.76 -24.68
N GLN A 266 -12.46 9.17 -25.54
CA GLN A 266 -12.75 9.84 -26.77
C GLN A 266 -13.51 8.94 -27.77
N GLU A 267 -13.12 7.67 -27.89
CA GLU A 267 -13.83 6.69 -28.74
C GLU A 267 -15.26 6.48 -28.26
N LEU A 268 -15.46 6.29 -26.95
CA LEU A 268 -16.79 6.15 -26.35
C LEU A 268 -17.65 7.40 -26.59
N GLY A 269 -17.06 8.59 -26.42
CA GLY A 269 -17.75 9.84 -26.70
C GLY A 269 -18.20 9.97 -28.18
N GLN A 270 -17.35 9.58 -29.14
CA GLN A 270 -17.69 9.57 -30.55
C GLN A 270 -18.79 8.56 -30.88
N GLN A 271 -18.75 7.38 -30.26
CA GLN A 271 -19.78 6.36 -30.43
C GLN A 271 -21.14 6.87 -29.92
N ALA A 272 -21.16 7.43 -28.70
CA ALA A 272 -22.38 7.98 -28.12
C ALA A 272 -22.98 9.11 -28.97
N GLU A 273 -22.15 10.01 -29.50
CA GLU A 273 -22.61 11.09 -30.39
C GLU A 273 -23.18 10.55 -31.71
N THR A 274 -22.52 9.53 -32.30
CA THR A 274 -23.02 8.85 -33.50
C THR A 274 -24.37 8.17 -33.28
N GLU A 275 -24.55 7.50 -32.17
CA GLU A 275 -25.82 6.88 -31.80
C GLU A 275 -26.93 7.92 -31.60
N ARG A 276 -26.59 9.02 -30.92
CA ARG A 276 -27.51 10.13 -30.73
C ARG A 276 -27.98 10.73 -32.07
N GLN A 277 -27.05 10.96 -32.98
CA GLN A 277 -27.39 11.49 -34.33
C GLN A 277 -28.25 10.48 -35.11
N ARG A 278 -28.00 9.18 -34.98
CA ARG A 278 -28.85 8.15 -35.62
C ARG A 278 -30.28 8.18 -35.05
N ALA A 279 -30.40 8.24 -33.72
CA ALA A 279 -31.70 8.30 -33.05
C ALA A 279 -32.47 9.58 -33.43
N ASP A 280 -31.80 10.73 -33.52
CA ASP A 280 -32.42 12.00 -33.92
C ASP A 280 -32.89 11.97 -35.41
N ASN A 281 -32.07 11.39 -36.29
CA ASN A 281 -32.45 11.21 -37.70
C ASN A 281 -33.65 10.26 -37.86
N GLU A 282 -33.72 9.19 -37.08
CA GLU A 282 -34.81 8.24 -37.07
C GLU A 282 -36.13 8.92 -36.60
N ARG A 283 -36.07 9.65 -35.51
CA ARG A 283 -37.17 10.49 -35.01
C ARG A 283 -37.70 11.46 -36.10
N GLN A 284 -36.78 12.15 -36.73
CA GLN A 284 -37.14 13.11 -37.77
C GLN A 284 -37.79 12.46 -38.98
N ARG A 285 -37.32 11.26 -39.36
CA ARG A 285 -38.00 10.44 -40.42
C ARG A 285 -39.38 10.01 -39.99
N ALA A 286 -39.56 9.49 -38.79
CA ALA A 286 -40.84 9.09 -38.26
C ALA A 286 -41.83 10.27 -38.19
N ASP A 287 -41.39 11.44 -37.74
CA ASP A 287 -42.21 12.68 -37.72
C ASP A 287 -42.61 13.13 -39.13
N ASN A 288 -41.70 13.08 -40.10
CA ASN A 288 -41.97 13.41 -41.48
C ASN A 288 -42.99 12.44 -42.11
N GLU A 289 -42.86 11.12 -41.84
CA GLU A 289 -43.82 10.13 -42.30
C GLU A 289 -45.19 10.33 -41.68
N ARG A 290 -45.25 10.62 -40.38
CA ARG A 290 -46.49 10.92 -39.68
C ARG A 290 -47.19 12.15 -40.30
N GLN A 291 -46.43 13.25 -40.49
CA GLN A 291 -46.98 14.45 -41.13
C GLN A 291 -47.45 14.21 -42.56
N ARG A 292 -46.75 13.33 -43.31
CA ARG A 292 -47.18 12.93 -44.65
C ARG A 292 -48.47 12.12 -44.61
N ALA A 293 -48.58 11.19 -43.70
CA ALA A 293 -49.78 10.37 -43.50
C ALA A 293 -51.00 11.24 -43.11
N GLU A 294 -50.79 12.18 -42.16
CA GLU A 294 -51.80 13.15 -41.73
C GLU A 294 -52.30 14.01 -42.89
N ARG A 295 -51.38 14.53 -43.75
CA ARG A 295 -51.76 15.32 -44.96
C ARG A 295 -52.54 14.45 -45.98
N LEU A 296 -52.11 13.21 -46.19
CA LEU A 296 -52.85 12.29 -47.09
C LEU A 296 -54.23 11.96 -46.55
N ALA A 297 -54.35 11.69 -45.26
CA ALA A 297 -55.61 11.41 -44.59
C ALA A 297 -56.58 12.63 -44.68
N ALA A 298 -56.06 13.84 -44.49
CA ALA A 298 -56.82 15.07 -44.65
C ALA A 298 -57.35 15.22 -46.11
N ARG A 299 -56.49 14.92 -47.10
CA ARG A 299 -56.87 15.02 -48.51
C ARG A 299 -57.91 13.96 -48.94
N LEU A 300 -57.81 12.74 -48.38
CA LEU A 300 -58.82 11.71 -48.61
C LEU A 300 -60.18 12.13 -48.05
N ARG A 301 -60.22 12.71 -46.84
CA ARG A 301 -61.45 13.22 -46.24
C ARG A 301 -62.09 14.36 -47.05
N GLU A 302 -61.32 15.26 -47.67
CA GLU A 302 -61.79 16.28 -48.57
C GLU A 302 -62.47 15.69 -49.85
N LEU A 303 -62.10 14.45 -50.22
CA LEU A 303 -62.64 13.73 -51.37
C LEU A 303 -63.79 12.76 -51.00
N ASP A 304 -64.29 12.85 -49.75
CA ASP A 304 -65.32 11.95 -49.21
C ASP A 304 -64.89 10.46 -49.15
N ILE A 305 -63.56 10.21 -49.07
CA ILE A 305 -63.01 8.86 -48.95
C ILE A 305 -62.52 8.70 -47.49
N ASP A 306 -62.96 7.63 -46.83
CA ASP A 306 -62.53 7.33 -45.49
C ASP A 306 -61.05 6.80 -45.52
N PRO A 307 -60.07 7.48 -44.83
CA PRO A 307 -58.66 7.11 -44.83
C PRO A 307 -58.42 5.70 -44.25
N ASP A 308 -59.28 5.22 -43.36
CA ASP A 308 -59.10 3.94 -42.70
C ASP A 308 -59.59 2.74 -43.55
N THR A 309 -60.14 2.99 -44.75
CA THR A 309 -60.64 2.00 -45.71
C THR A 309 -59.74 1.83 -46.94
N VAL A 310 -58.63 2.59 -47.02
CA VAL A 310 -57.64 2.54 -48.11
C VAL A 310 -56.28 2.10 -47.54
#